data_062383c39944ea3e762ee2799381a537
#
_entry.id   062383c39944ea3e762ee2799381a537
#
_cell.length_a   1.000
_cell.length_b   1.000
_cell.length_c   1.000
_cell.angle_alpha   90.00
_cell.angle_beta   90.00
_cell.angle_gamma   90.00
#
_symmetry.space_group_name_H-M   'P 1'
#
loop_
_entity.id
_entity.type
_entity.pdbx_description
1 polymer ?
#
loop_
_entity_poly.entity_id
_entity_poly.type
_entity_poly.pdbx_seq_one_letter_code
_entity_poly.pdbx_strand_id
1 'polypeptide(L)'
;MILPLLGLFGVWGVYRLLKSMPPRLGVRVSVACLILVVFSLINILCGSRKNFGLVSIGKVYTFLSTTTPPDLKMYYTNPRIDGDSATYPENVVVIVGESLTKSQMSLYGYDKETNPLLWKLKKDSSLFVFSNVMSPAKNTVPTFKSLMSTYRQEYRDDINWYECTTLLEIMDVAGFRTEWVSNQSSKGWHDNVVAKYAALADTAIFVGNRFSPSKNGDYDGLILDVLPSLLDDAESKFQIIHLMGNHYAFDKRYPAEYECFSPMDYEAYPEHQRYNRATYDNSVLYNDYVVGSIMDSYKDKDAIVFYFSDHSIDIYETSDDYVGHARRDDIAVGKRIPFMVYMTDTYKKNHSFVYNKIIETVDRVFNTEDFIYTIMDVVGLRFKDNGDVERYTLFSIN
;
A
#
# COMPACT_ATOMS: atom_id res chain seq x y z
N MET A 1 -28.64 -12.88 -46.29
CA MET A 1 -28.18 -11.68 -47.02
C MET A 1 -28.22 -10.37 -46.16
N ILE A 2 -28.88 -10.34 -45.05
CA ILE A 2 -28.98 -9.13 -44.16
C ILE A 2 -27.79 -8.95 -43.23
N LEU A 3 -27.17 -10.02 -42.71
CA LEU A 3 -26.01 -9.95 -41.79
C LEU A 3 -24.77 -9.21 -42.33
N PRO A 4 -24.35 -9.41 -43.62
CA PRO A 4 -23.20 -8.68 -44.16
C PRO A 4 -23.43 -7.18 -44.30
N LEU A 5 -24.67 -6.74 -44.54
CA LEU A 5 -25.03 -5.32 -44.65
C LEU A 5 -24.99 -4.61 -43.28
N LEU A 6 -25.45 -5.27 -42.23
CA LEU A 6 -25.36 -4.72 -40.85
C LEU A 6 -23.90 -4.57 -40.40
N GLY A 7 -23.02 -5.50 -40.83
CA GLY A 7 -21.58 -5.39 -40.56
C GLY A 7 -20.94 -4.19 -41.27
N LEU A 8 -21.30 -3.92 -42.52
CA LEU A 8 -20.80 -2.77 -43.29
C LEU A 8 -21.27 -1.42 -42.74
N PHE A 9 -22.51 -1.32 -42.27
CA PHE A 9 -23.02 -0.11 -41.60
C PHE A 9 -22.32 0.13 -40.26
N GLY A 10 -22.02 -0.91 -39.48
CA GLY A 10 -21.26 -0.84 -38.28
C GLY A 10 -19.83 -0.32 -38.52
N VAL A 11 -19.13 -0.88 -39.51
CA VAL A 11 -17.77 -0.45 -39.89
C VAL A 11 -17.74 1.01 -40.35
N TRP A 12 -18.74 1.42 -41.15
CA TRP A 12 -18.84 2.78 -41.65
C TRP A 12 -19.15 3.79 -40.53
N GLY A 13 -20.01 3.42 -39.57
CA GLY A 13 -20.29 4.23 -38.37
C GLY A 13 -19.04 4.45 -37.49
N VAL A 14 -18.28 3.38 -37.25
CA VAL A 14 -17.00 3.44 -36.53
C VAL A 14 -16.00 4.30 -37.28
N TYR A 15 -15.86 4.15 -38.58
CA TYR A 15 -14.98 4.96 -39.43
C TYR A 15 -15.31 6.47 -39.33
N ARG A 16 -16.60 6.84 -39.38
CA ARG A 16 -17.03 8.23 -39.25
C ARG A 16 -16.73 8.79 -37.87
N LEU A 17 -16.95 8.00 -36.79
CA LEU A 17 -16.65 8.37 -35.43
C LEU A 17 -15.15 8.62 -35.26
N LEU A 18 -14.30 7.73 -35.76
CA LEU A 18 -12.86 7.87 -35.72
C LEU A 18 -12.33 9.12 -36.44
N LYS A 19 -12.97 9.47 -37.58
CA LYS A 19 -12.61 10.64 -38.37
C LYS A 19 -13.00 11.97 -37.75
N SER A 20 -13.99 11.97 -36.85
CA SER A 20 -14.42 13.16 -36.10
C SER A 20 -13.59 13.43 -34.83
N MET A 21 -12.70 12.52 -34.45
CA MET A 21 -11.88 12.63 -33.25
C MET A 21 -10.55 13.37 -33.51
N PRO A 22 -9.98 14.05 -32.49
CA PRO A 22 -8.64 14.59 -32.58
C PRO A 22 -7.63 13.50 -33.02
N PRO A 23 -6.63 13.80 -33.86
CA PRO A 23 -5.76 12.78 -34.49
C PRO A 23 -5.09 11.82 -33.50
N ARG A 24 -4.64 12.32 -32.35
CA ARG A 24 -4.00 11.50 -31.30
C ARG A 24 -4.99 10.54 -30.61
N LEU A 25 -6.23 10.93 -30.46
CA LEU A 25 -7.28 10.10 -29.88
C LEU A 25 -7.77 9.07 -30.88
N GLY A 26 -7.96 9.47 -32.16
CA GLY A 26 -8.36 8.58 -33.24
C GLY A 26 -7.37 7.43 -33.47
N VAL A 27 -6.06 7.68 -33.38
CA VAL A 27 -5.03 6.62 -33.49
C VAL A 27 -5.13 5.63 -32.33
N ARG A 28 -5.28 6.11 -31.09
CA ARG A 28 -5.41 5.24 -29.90
C ARG A 28 -6.65 4.34 -29.98
N VAL A 29 -7.79 4.89 -30.39
CA VAL A 29 -9.03 4.14 -30.55
C VAL A 29 -8.89 3.12 -31.69
N SER A 30 -8.25 3.47 -32.80
CA SER A 30 -8.01 2.55 -33.93
C SER A 30 -7.12 1.38 -33.51
N VAL A 31 -6.05 1.62 -32.75
CA VAL A 31 -5.16 0.58 -32.22
C VAL A 31 -5.92 -0.32 -31.24
N ALA A 32 -6.74 0.23 -30.37
CA ALA A 32 -7.55 -0.55 -29.43
C ALA A 32 -8.58 -1.44 -30.15
N CYS A 33 -9.26 -0.90 -31.19
CA CYS A 33 -10.18 -1.68 -32.02
C CYS A 33 -9.45 -2.80 -32.77
N LEU A 34 -8.26 -2.55 -33.30
CA LEU A 34 -7.45 -3.58 -34.00
C LEU A 34 -7.05 -4.70 -33.01
N ILE A 35 -6.61 -4.36 -31.83
CA ILE A 35 -6.28 -5.33 -30.77
C ILE A 35 -7.50 -6.19 -30.41
N LEU A 36 -8.68 -5.59 -30.27
CA LEU A 36 -9.92 -6.33 -29.99
C LEU A 36 -10.31 -7.30 -31.13
N VAL A 37 -10.14 -6.88 -32.37
CA VAL A 37 -10.42 -7.73 -33.55
C VAL A 37 -9.44 -8.91 -33.61
N VAL A 38 -8.14 -8.65 -33.42
CA VAL A 38 -7.11 -9.70 -33.44
C VAL A 38 -7.35 -10.68 -32.27
N PHE A 39 -7.68 -10.18 -31.10
CA PHE A 39 -7.95 -11.01 -29.92
C PHE A 39 -9.22 -11.85 -30.09
N SER A 40 -10.27 -11.29 -30.71
CA SER A 40 -11.50 -12.01 -31.03
C SER A 40 -11.25 -13.12 -32.07
N LEU A 41 -10.43 -12.86 -33.09
CA LEU A 41 -10.01 -13.86 -34.06
C LEU A 41 -9.20 -15.00 -33.46
N ILE A 42 -8.26 -14.69 -32.57
CA ILE A 42 -7.47 -15.70 -31.82
C ILE A 42 -8.40 -16.57 -30.98
N ASN A 43 -9.39 -15.99 -30.27
CA ASN A 43 -10.34 -16.75 -29.46
C ASN A 43 -11.23 -17.67 -30.30
N ILE A 44 -11.65 -17.22 -31.49
CA ILE A 44 -12.43 -18.04 -32.43
C ILE A 44 -11.58 -19.22 -32.96
N LEU A 45 -10.33 -18.97 -33.31
CA LEU A 45 -9.40 -19.98 -33.84
C LEU A 45 -8.96 -21.00 -32.78
N CYS A 46 -8.80 -20.56 -31.54
CA CYS A 46 -8.37 -21.43 -30.41
C CYS A 46 -9.50 -22.17 -29.69
N GLY A 47 -10.77 -22.01 -30.13
CA GLY A 47 -11.92 -22.77 -29.60
C GLY A 47 -12.26 -22.51 -28.13
N SER A 48 -11.80 -21.42 -27.56
CA SER A 48 -11.99 -21.10 -26.14
C SER A 48 -13.43 -20.67 -25.85
N ARG A 49 -14.20 -21.52 -25.12
CA ARG A 49 -15.60 -21.28 -24.75
C ARG A 49 -15.81 -20.39 -23.51
N LYS A 50 -14.81 -19.71 -22.99
CA LYS A 50 -14.96 -18.84 -21.80
C LYS A 50 -15.19 -17.38 -22.25
N ASN A 51 -16.14 -16.71 -21.59
CA ASN A 51 -16.60 -15.32 -21.84
C ASN A 51 -15.50 -14.24 -21.68
N PHE A 52 -14.44 -14.35 -22.45
CA PHE A 52 -13.29 -13.44 -22.43
C PHE A 52 -13.61 -12.05 -23.02
N GLY A 53 -14.62 -11.93 -23.89
CA GLY A 53 -14.93 -10.68 -24.61
C GLY A 53 -15.38 -9.54 -23.70
N LEU A 54 -16.29 -9.78 -22.74
CA LEU A 54 -16.80 -8.75 -21.82
C LEU A 54 -15.75 -8.27 -20.81
N VAL A 55 -14.90 -9.20 -20.32
CA VAL A 55 -13.80 -8.86 -19.41
C VAL A 55 -12.73 -8.02 -20.13
N SER A 56 -12.47 -8.30 -21.41
CA SER A 56 -11.51 -7.54 -22.21
C SER A 56 -12.02 -6.16 -22.57
N ILE A 57 -13.31 -6.00 -22.87
CA ILE A 57 -13.94 -4.69 -23.12
C ILE A 57 -13.91 -3.83 -21.85
N GLY A 58 -14.21 -4.41 -20.68
CA GLY A 58 -14.10 -3.72 -19.40
C GLY A 58 -12.67 -3.24 -19.14
N LYS A 59 -11.67 -4.07 -19.36
CA LYS A 59 -10.25 -3.70 -19.22
C LYS A 59 -9.79 -2.62 -20.19
N VAL A 60 -10.25 -2.67 -21.47
CA VAL A 60 -9.95 -1.63 -22.45
C VAL A 60 -10.68 -0.33 -22.13
N TYR A 61 -11.91 -0.39 -21.66
CA TYR A 61 -12.65 0.79 -21.19
C TYR A 61 -11.95 1.42 -19.99
N THR A 62 -11.54 0.62 -18.99
CA THR A 62 -10.74 1.07 -17.87
C THR A 62 -9.42 1.68 -18.36
N PHE A 63 -8.74 1.08 -19.34
CA PHE A 63 -7.51 1.63 -19.94
C PHE A 63 -7.71 2.97 -20.64
N LEU A 64 -8.81 3.13 -21.38
CA LEU A 64 -9.10 4.37 -22.08
C LEU A 64 -9.66 5.46 -21.17
N SER A 65 -10.30 5.07 -20.06
CA SER A 65 -10.89 6.00 -19.07
C SER A 65 -9.95 6.37 -17.93
N THR A 66 -8.86 5.62 -17.69
CA THR A 66 -7.82 6.04 -16.76
C THR A 66 -7.00 7.15 -17.41
N THR A 67 -7.40 8.37 -17.17
CA THR A 67 -6.50 9.51 -17.29
C THR A 67 -5.26 9.20 -16.45
N THR A 68 -4.07 9.38 -17.01
CA THR A 68 -2.83 9.35 -16.24
C THR A 68 -3.04 10.29 -15.06
N PRO A 69 -2.87 9.84 -13.80
CA PRO A 69 -3.01 10.75 -12.66
C PRO A 69 -2.15 11.99 -12.89
N PRO A 70 -2.65 13.17 -12.54
CA PRO A 70 -1.91 14.41 -12.73
C PRO A 70 -0.58 14.38 -11.97
N ASP A 71 0.33 15.24 -12.35
CA ASP A 71 1.51 15.52 -11.52
C ASP A 71 1.05 16.21 -10.24
N LEU A 72 1.20 15.56 -9.09
CA LEU A 72 0.71 16.08 -7.82
C LEU A 72 1.37 17.41 -7.43
N LYS A 73 2.59 17.67 -7.86
CA LYS A 73 3.27 18.97 -7.62
C LYS A 73 2.50 20.16 -8.18
N MET A 74 1.67 19.95 -9.21
CA MET A 74 0.81 21.02 -9.77
C MET A 74 -0.39 21.36 -8.87
N TYR A 75 -0.68 20.53 -7.90
CA TYR A 75 -1.82 20.66 -6.97
C TYR A 75 -1.37 20.88 -5.53
N TYR A 76 -0.11 21.33 -5.34
CA TYR A 76 0.43 21.63 -4.01
C TYR A 76 -0.46 22.66 -3.32
N THR A 77 -1.02 22.32 -2.16
CA THR A 77 -1.99 23.16 -1.44
C THR A 77 -1.31 24.22 -0.59
N ASN A 78 -0.01 24.10 -0.35
CA ASN A 78 0.78 24.94 0.56
C ASN A 78 0.08 25.08 1.93
N PRO A 79 -0.10 24.00 2.69
CA PRO A 79 -0.87 24.03 3.93
C PRO A 79 -0.23 24.98 4.92
N ARG A 80 -1.10 25.78 5.58
CA ARG A 80 -0.66 26.62 6.69
C ARG A 80 -0.67 25.79 7.96
N ILE A 81 0.51 25.43 8.44
CA ILE A 81 0.71 24.62 9.64
C ILE A 81 1.39 25.43 10.74
N ASP A 82 1.24 24.99 11.97
CA ASP A 82 1.92 25.46 13.16
C ASP A 82 2.57 24.29 13.88
N GLY A 83 3.77 24.50 14.41
CA GLY A 83 4.55 23.50 15.13
C GLY A 83 5.88 24.08 15.57
N ASP A 84 6.53 23.41 16.53
CA ASP A 84 7.85 23.80 17.04
C ASP A 84 8.90 22.79 16.59
N SER A 85 9.68 23.16 15.58
CA SER A 85 10.73 22.30 15.02
C SER A 85 11.81 21.88 16.03
N ALA A 86 11.97 22.63 17.13
CA ALA A 86 12.89 22.24 18.21
C ALA A 86 12.43 21.01 19.01
N THR A 87 11.17 20.62 18.85
CA THR A 87 10.59 19.43 19.52
C THR A 87 10.42 18.23 18.57
N TYR A 88 10.81 18.34 17.31
CA TYR A 88 10.65 17.25 16.35
C TYR A 88 11.60 16.09 16.65
N PRO A 89 11.16 14.83 16.46
CA PRO A 89 12.07 13.69 16.49
C PRO A 89 13.02 13.73 15.29
N GLU A 90 14.18 13.09 15.42
CA GLU A 90 15.12 12.97 14.29
C GLU A 90 14.53 12.12 13.17
N ASN A 91 13.80 11.05 13.50
CA ASN A 91 13.27 10.12 12.53
C ASN A 91 11.81 9.76 12.80
N VAL A 92 10.93 10.07 11.84
CA VAL A 92 9.56 9.58 11.77
C VAL A 92 9.48 8.65 10.56
N VAL A 93 9.28 7.36 10.80
CA VAL A 93 9.34 6.31 9.77
C VAL A 93 7.99 5.63 9.64
N VAL A 94 7.51 5.46 8.43
CA VAL A 94 6.27 4.76 8.11
C VAL A 94 6.58 3.60 7.16
N ILE A 95 6.51 2.37 7.67
CA ILE A 95 6.64 1.17 6.87
C ILE A 95 5.25 0.76 6.45
N VAL A 96 4.96 0.82 5.14
CA VAL A 96 3.70 0.35 4.56
C VAL A 96 3.92 -1.02 3.94
N GLY A 97 3.34 -2.05 4.56
CA GLY A 97 3.28 -3.40 4.01
C GLY A 97 2.18 -3.53 2.96
N GLU A 98 2.11 -4.69 2.34
CA GLU A 98 1.16 -5.02 1.27
C GLU A 98 0.49 -6.36 1.57
N SER A 99 -0.85 -6.41 1.51
CA SER A 99 -1.64 -7.66 1.56
C SER A 99 -1.39 -8.54 2.80
N LEU A 100 -1.06 -7.96 3.97
CA LEU A 100 -0.82 -8.71 5.20
C LEU A 100 -2.07 -8.80 6.05
N THR A 101 -2.51 -10.04 6.35
CA THR A 101 -3.59 -10.30 7.31
C THR A 101 -3.05 -10.61 8.69
N LYS A 102 -3.63 -9.98 9.73
CA LYS A 102 -3.24 -10.26 11.12
C LYS A 102 -3.64 -11.66 11.59
N SER A 103 -4.58 -12.34 10.91
CA SER A 103 -5.01 -13.70 11.26
C SER A 103 -3.93 -14.77 11.02
N GLN A 104 -2.88 -14.48 10.24
CA GLN A 104 -1.73 -15.35 10.00
C GLN A 104 -0.46 -14.86 10.74
N MET A 105 -0.62 -13.99 11.74
CA MET A 105 0.48 -13.47 12.53
C MET A 105 0.45 -14.02 13.96
N SER A 106 1.52 -14.69 14.38
CA SER A 106 1.66 -15.18 15.77
C SER A 106 1.55 -14.05 16.80
N LEU A 107 1.95 -12.83 16.39
CA LEU A 107 1.84 -11.62 17.22
C LEU A 107 0.40 -11.25 17.59
N TYR A 108 -0.58 -11.74 16.80
CA TYR A 108 -2.03 -11.57 17.02
C TYR A 108 -2.75 -12.87 17.41
N GLY A 109 -1.98 -13.91 17.78
CA GLY A 109 -2.53 -15.16 18.31
C GLY A 109 -2.66 -16.30 17.31
N TYR A 110 -2.05 -16.18 16.12
CA TYR A 110 -1.93 -17.31 15.20
C TYR A 110 -1.02 -18.40 15.81
N ASP A 111 -1.35 -19.67 15.56
CA ASP A 111 -0.70 -20.83 16.20
C ASP A 111 0.70 -21.15 15.66
N LYS A 112 1.04 -20.66 14.46
CA LYS A 112 2.36 -20.84 13.86
C LYS A 112 3.27 -19.66 14.14
N GLU A 113 4.56 -19.92 14.35
CA GLU A 113 5.56 -18.92 14.71
C GLU A 113 6.01 -18.09 13.50
N THR A 114 5.14 -17.20 13.05
CA THR A 114 5.35 -16.35 11.87
C THR A 114 6.01 -15.00 12.17
N ASN A 115 6.16 -14.60 13.46
CA ASN A 115 6.70 -13.29 13.83
C ASN A 115 7.73 -13.34 14.99
N PRO A 116 8.80 -14.16 14.91
CA PRO A 116 9.76 -14.31 16.01
C PRO A 116 10.51 -13.02 16.34
N LEU A 117 10.87 -12.20 15.35
CA LEU A 117 11.66 -11.00 15.55
C LEU A 117 10.81 -9.87 16.15
N LEU A 118 9.61 -9.65 15.63
CA LEU A 118 8.67 -8.68 16.19
C LEU A 118 8.22 -9.07 17.62
N TRP A 119 8.10 -10.37 17.91
CA TRP A 119 7.87 -10.86 19.28
C TRP A 119 9.01 -10.47 20.23
N LYS A 120 10.26 -10.55 19.79
CA LYS A 120 11.43 -10.11 20.56
C LYS A 120 11.31 -8.61 20.88
N LEU A 121 11.09 -7.76 19.87
CA LEU A 121 10.92 -6.32 20.05
C LEU A 121 9.76 -5.96 20.99
N LYS A 122 8.67 -6.73 20.94
CA LYS A 122 7.54 -6.56 21.87
C LYS A 122 7.93 -6.91 23.29
N LYS A 123 8.67 -8.00 23.53
CA LYS A 123 9.17 -8.40 24.85
C LYS A 123 10.13 -7.37 25.44
N ASP A 124 10.94 -6.75 24.60
CA ASP A 124 11.87 -5.69 24.97
C ASP A 124 11.18 -4.33 25.20
N SER A 125 9.84 -4.30 25.19
CA SER A 125 9.01 -3.09 25.39
C SER A 125 9.33 -1.95 24.40
N SER A 126 9.80 -2.30 23.21
CA SER A 126 10.07 -1.35 22.14
C SER A 126 8.99 -1.34 21.06
N LEU A 127 8.18 -2.41 20.97
CA LEU A 127 7.11 -2.58 19.99
C LEU A 127 5.74 -2.62 20.68
N PHE A 128 4.83 -1.76 20.22
CA PHE A 128 3.43 -1.66 20.67
C PHE A 128 2.52 -2.16 19.57
N VAL A 129 1.69 -3.17 19.87
CA VAL A 129 0.84 -3.88 18.89
C VAL A 129 -0.61 -3.48 19.11
N PHE A 130 -1.25 -2.93 18.10
CA PHE A 130 -2.63 -2.46 18.13
C PHE A 130 -3.59 -3.54 17.66
N SER A 131 -4.65 -3.80 18.40
CA SER A 131 -5.58 -4.90 18.14
C SER A 131 -6.71 -4.54 17.16
N ASN A 132 -7.13 -3.27 17.08
CA ASN A 132 -8.39 -2.84 16.46
C ASN A 132 -8.20 -1.82 15.32
N VAL A 133 -7.19 -2.03 14.47
CA VAL A 133 -6.93 -1.11 13.35
C VAL A 133 -7.49 -1.67 12.04
N MET A 134 -8.04 -0.77 11.23
CA MET A 134 -8.61 -1.06 9.93
C MET A 134 -8.03 -0.14 8.85
N SER A 135 -7.86 -0.70 7.65
CA SER A 135 -7.59 0.07 6.43
C SER A 135 -8.85 0.75 5.90
N PRO A 136 -8.77 1.91 5.23
CA PRO A 136 -9.91 2.56 4.60
C PRO A 136 -10.51 1.74 3.45
N ALA A 137 -9.67 0.97 2.76
CA ALA A 137 -10.09 0.16 1.62
C ALA A 137 -9.46 -1.24 1.66
N LYS A 138 -9.85 -2.11 0.73
CA LYS A 138 -9.37 -3.48 0.57
C LYS A 138 -8.37 -3.65 -0.58
N ASN A 139 -7.87 -2.56 -1.13
CA ASN A 139 -6.97 -2.50 -2.27
C ASN A 139 -6.00 -1.33 -2.11
N THR A 140 -4.80 -1.46 -2.63
CA THR A 140 -3.69 -0.50 -2.52
C THR A 140 -4.06 0.91 -2.98
N VAL A 141 -4.53 1.08 -4.21
CA VAL A 141 -4.77 2.42 -4.79
C VAL A 141 -5.78 3.26 -3.99
N PRO A 142 -6.98 2.78 -3.65
CA PRO A 142 -7.90 3.57 -2.81
C PRO A 142 -7.36 3.79 -1.39
N THR A 143 -6.63 2.83 -0.81
CA THR A 143 -6.01 3.00 0.50
C THR A 143 -4.98 4.13 0.48
N PHE A 144 -4.05 4.14 -0.47
CA PHE A 144 -3.02 5.17 -0.54
C PHE A 144 -3.58 6.57 -0.75
N LYS A 145 -4.69 6.73 -1.47
CA LYS A 145 -5.35 8.04 -1.61
C LYS A 145 -5.73 8.63 -0.26
N SER A 146 -6.32 7.84 0.63
CA SER A 146 -6.72 8.29 1.96
C SER A 146 -5.55 8.32 2.95
N LEU A 147 -4.65 7.34 2.87
CA LEU A 147 -3.49 7.23 3.77
C LEU A 147 -2.52 8.39 3.61
N MET A 148 -2.27 8.82 2.36
CA MET A 148 -1.25 9.81 2.01
C MET A 148 -1.79 11.23 1.86
N SER A 149 -3.07 11.47 2.10
CA SER A 149 -3.66 12.80 1.99
C SER A 149 -4.85 12.99 2.92
N THR A 150 -5.39 14.20 2.95
CA THR A 150 -6.65 14.52 3.66
C THR A 150 -7.90 14.01 2.93
N TYR A 151 -7.73 13.23 1.86
CA TYR A 151 -8.84 12.64 1.12
C TYR A 151 -9.51 11.52 1.92
N ARG A 152 -10.85 11.54 1.98
CA ARG A 152 -11.65 10.49 2.60
C ARG A 152 -12.47 9.73 1.56
N GLN A 153 -12.60 8.41 1.74
CA GLN A 153 -13.35 7.56 0.81
C GLN A 153 -14.83 7.97 0.67
N GLU A 154 -15.42 8.58 1.71
CA GLU A 154 -16.79 9.07 1.69
C GLU A 154 -16.99 10.26 0.72
N TYR A 155 -15.92 11.03 0.43
CA TYR A 155 -15.97 12.21 -0.45
C TYR A 155 -15.58 11.91 -1.90
N ARG A 156 -15.44 10.64 -2.27
CA ARG A 156 -14.89 10.20 -3.56
C ARG A 156 -15.59 10.75 -4.81
N ASP A 157 -16.87 11.11 -4.69
CA ASP A 157 -17.67 11.63 -5.80
C ASP A 157 -17.71 13.18 -5.81
N ASP A 158 -17.29 13.84 -4.71
CA ASP A 158 -17.37 15.28 -4.50
C ASP A 158 -16.01 15.98 -4.56
N ILE A 159 -14.93 15.30 -4.19
CA ILE A 159 -13.58 15.87 -4.06
C ILE A 159 -12.57 15.03 -4.85
N ASN A 160 -11.74 15.71 -5.64
CA ASN A 160 -10.63 15.05 -6.32
C ASN A 160 -9.50 14.78 -5.33
N TRP A 161 -9.14 13.51 -5.15
CA TRP A 161 -8.08 13.09 -4.23
C TRP A 161 -6.73 13.80 -4.46
N TYR A 162 -6.43 14.19 -5.70
CA TYR A 162 -5.18 14.86 -6.08
C TYR A 162 -5.18 16.37 -5.77
N GLU A 163 -6.31 16.93 -5.32
CA GLU A 163 -6.46 18.31 -4.85
C GLU A 163 -6.42 18.39 -3.32
N CYS A 164 -6.29 17.25 -2.64
CA CYS A 164 -6.20 17.18 -1.20
C CYS A 164 -4.75 17.36 -0.72
N THR A 165 -4.58 18.00 0.44
CA THR A 165 -3.26 18.16 1.09
C THR A 165 -2.65 16.79 1.37
N THR A 166 -1.39 16.59 0.98
CA THR A 166 -0.68 15.32 1.17
C THR A 166 0.16 15.29 2.43
N LEU A 167 0.40 14.11 2.97
CA LEU A 167 1.26 13.92 4.14
C LEU A 167 2.70 14.39 3.86
N LEU A 168 3.22 14.10 2.66
CA LEU A 168 4.57 14.55 2.26
C LEU A 168 4.67 16.06 2.19
N GLU A 169 3.63 16.73 1.67
CA GLU A 169 3.55 18.19 1.61
C GLU A 169 3.53 18.81 3.02
N ILE A 170 2.79 18.23 3.95
CA ILE A 170 2.76 18.69 5.35
C ILE A 170 4.14 18.58 5.98
N MET A 171 4.81 17.44 5.80
CA MET A 171 6.12 17.18 6.40
C MET A 171 7.22 18.06 5.77
N ASP A 172 7.18 18.29 4.46
CA ASP A 172 8.05 19.21 3.75
C ASP A 172 7.91 20.66 4.26
N VAL A 173 6.67 21.17 4.34
CA VAL A 173 6.38 22.52 4.88
C VAL A 173 6.78 22.64 6.36
N ALA A 174 6.74 21.54 7.13
CA ALA A 174 7.23 21.51 8.51
C ALA A 174 8.76 21.51 8.61
N GLY A 175 9.48 21.33 7.51
CA GLY A 175 10.93 21.33 7.46
C GLY A 175 11.57 19.94 7.66
N PHE A 176 10.81 18.85 7.54
CA PHE A 176 11.39 17.51 7.47
C PHE A 176 11.96 17.26 6.08
N ARG A 177 13.11 16.61 6.01
CA ARG A 177 13.57 15.97 4.79
C ARG A 177 12.71 14.74 4.50
N THR A 178 12.06 14.71 3.37
CA THR A 178 11.14 13.65 2.99
C THR A 178 11.81 12.60 2.12
N GLU A 179 11.70 11.33 2.49
CA GLU A 179 12.33 10.21 1.78
C GLU A 179 11.32 9.10 1.52
N TRP A 180 11.37 8.54 0.31
CA TRP A 180 10.54 7.41 -0.09
C TRP A 180 11.41 6.27 -0.60
N VAL A 181 11.35 5.10 0.05
CA VAL A 181 12.02 3.88 -0.40
C VAL A 181 10.97 2.83 -0.72
N SER A 182 11.02 2.24 -1.90
CA SER A 182 10.03 1.26 -2.31
C SER A 182 10.63 0.07 -3.03
N ASN A 183 10.17 -1.14 -2.69
CA ASN A 183 10.42 -2.34 -3.46
C ASN A 183 9.31 -2.61 -4.50
N GLN A 184 8.33 -1.72 -4.62
CA GLN A 184 7.35 -1.76 -5.71
C GLN A 184 7.82 -0.94 -6.90
N SER A 185 7.27 -1.22 -8.09
CA SER A 185 7.71 -0.56 -9.32
C SER A 185 7.27 0.90 -9.39
N SER A 186 8.18 1.79 -9.82
CA SER A 186 7.84 3.18 -10.17
C SER A 186 7.00 3.30 -11.44
N LYS A 187 6.86 2.21 -12.22
CA LYS A 187 6.15 2.15 -13.50
C LYS A 187 5.22 0.95 -13.53
N GLY A 188 3.93 1.17 -13.47
CA GLY A 188 2.95 0.10 -13.57
C GLY A 188 1.54 0.66 -13.67
N TRP A 189 0.61 -0.20 -14.11
CA TRP A 189 -0.80 0.17 -14.25
C TRP A 189 -1.47 0.46 -12.89
N HIS A 190 -1.15 -0.35 -11.88
CA HIS A 190 -1.72 -0.22 -10.53
C HIS A 190 -0.89 0.70 -9.63
N ASP A 191 0.41 0.86 -9.91
CA ASP A 191 1.36 1.59 -9.07
C ASP A 191 1.40 3.09 -9.37
N ASN A 192 0.60 3.57 -10.33
CA ASN A 192 0.68 4.95 -10.80
C ASN A 192 0.34 5.99 -9.72
N VAL A 193 -0.64 5.71 -8.84
CA VAL A 193 -1.00 6.61 -7.72
C VAL A 193 0.10 6.64 -6.67
N VAL A 194 0.61 5.47 -6.28
CA VAL A 194 1.67 5.36 -5.26
C VAL A 194 2.96 6.02 -5.74
N ALA A 195 3.36 5.77 -6.99
CA ALA A 195 4.52 6.42 -7.58
C ALA A 195 4.38 7.95 -7.69
N LYS A 196 3.17 8.46 -7.83
CA LYS A 196 2.89 9.91 -7.81
C LYS A 196 3.12 10.52 -6.43
N TYR A 197 2.72 9.84 -5.36
CA TYR A 197 3.07 10.26 -4.01
C TYR A 197 4.59 10.20 -3.79
N ALA A 198 5.24 9.10 -4.17
CA ALA A 198 6.70 8.97 -4.06
C ALA A 198 7.46 10.12 -4.75
N ALA A 199 6.94 10.64 -5.88
CA ALA A 199 7.54 11.76 -6.60
C ALA A 199 7.43 13.11 -5.89
N LEU A 200 6.66 13.21 -4.79
CA LEU A 200 6.61 14.41 -3.94
C LEU A 200 7.77 14.46 -2.95
N ALA A 201 8.36 13.31 -2.59
CA ALA A 201 9.48 13.25 -1.66
C ALA A 201 10.74 13.91 -2.25
N ASP A 202 11.61 14.48 -1.37
CA ASP A 202 12.90 15.02 -1.76
C ASP A 202 13.80 13.94 -2.36
N THR A 203 13.69 12.72 -1.82
CA THR A 203 14.43 11.56 -2.33
C THR A 203 13.47 10.38 -2.50
N ALA A 204 13.44 9.80 -3.71
CA ALA A 204 12.66 8.58 -3.99
C ALA A 204 13.56 7.49 -4.57
N ILE A 205 13.67 6.36 -3.87
CA ILE A 205 14.48 5.20 -4.23
C ILE A 205 13.56 4.00 -4.50
N PHE A 206 13.66 3.41 -5.69
CA PHE A 206 12.94 2.19 -6.07
C PHE A 206 13.97 1.07 -6.22
N VAL A 207 14.00 0.13 -5.27
CA VAL A 207 15.00 -0.95 -5.23
C VAL A 207 14.62 -2.15 -6.10
N GLY A 208 13.33 -2.44 -6.27
CA GLY A 208 12.84 -3.51 -7.12
C GLY A 208 12.85 -3.15 -8.61
N ASN A 209 13.25 -4.10 -9.47
CA ASN A 209 13.25 -3.92 -10.91
C ASN A 209 12.43 -5.00 -11.62
N ARG A 210 11.13 -4.75 -11.79
CA ARG A 210 10.20 -5.68 -12.49
C ARG A 210 10.62 -6.04 -13.92
N PHE A 211 11.42 -5.21 -14.58
CA PHE A 211 11.83 -5.44 -15.98
C PHE A 211 13.13 -6.23 -16.12
N SER A 212 13.89 -6.35 -15.06
CA SER A 212 15.11 -7.15 -14.97
C SER A 212 15.24 -7.67 -13.55
N PRO A 213 14.39 -8.66 -13.15
CA PRO A 213 14.50 -9.23 -11.81
C PRO A 213 15.92 -9.75 -11.61
N SER A 214 16.48 -9.46 -10.44
CA SER A 214 17.79 -9.97 -10.07
C SER A 214 17.77 -11.50 -10.08
N LYS A 215 18.92 -12.15 -10.26
CA LYS A 215 19.01 -13.63 -10.16
C LYS A 215 18.55 -14.14 -8.79
N ASN A 216 18.57 -13.27 -7.78
CA ASN A 216 18.21 -13.57 -6.40
C ASN A 216 16.77 -13.20 -6.04
N GLY A 217 15.93 -12.75 -7.02
CA GLY A 217 14.59 -12.21 -6.78
C GLY A 217 14.62 -10.75 -6.31
N ASP A 218 13.51 -10.06 -6.47
CA ASP A 218 13.33 -8.68 -5.98
C ASP A 218 12.59 -8.74 -4.62
N TYR A 219 13.27 -9.30 -3.60
CA TYR A 219 12.71 -9.42 -2.25
C TYR A 219 12.85 -8.11 -1.48
N ASP A 220 11.98 -7.89 -0.48
CA ASP A 220 11.98 -6.67 0.34
C ASP A 220 13.27 -6.45 1.13
N GLY A 221 14.09 -7.49 1.32
CA GLY A 221 15.43 -7.38 1.90
C GLY A 221 16.37 -6.43 1.15
N LEU A 222 16.13 -6.15 -0.14
CA LEU A 222 16.87 -5.12 -0.89
C LEU A 222 16.76 -3.72 -0.26
N ILE A 223 15.72 -3.46 0.51
CA ILE A 223 15.55 -2.21 1.25
C ILE A 223 16.65 -2.07 2.31
N LEU A 224 17.05 -3.17 2.96
CA LEU A 224 18.08 -3.17 3.99
C LEU A 224 19.46 -2.74 3.44
N ASP A 225 19.71 -2.97 2.15
CA ASP A 225 20.98 -2.59 1.49
C ASP A 225 21.12 -1.07 1.33
N VAL A 226 20.00 -0.35 1.16
CA VAL A 226 19.98 1.11 0.99
C VAL A 226 19.78 1.86 2.29
N LEU A 227 19.26 1.20 3.31
CA LEU A 227 18.91 1.81 4.59
C LEU A 227 20.09 2.54 5.28
N PRO A 228 21.33 2.00 5.32
CA PRO A 228 22.47 2.71 5.93
C PRO A 228 22.70 4.10 5.35
N SER A 229 22.48 4.30 4.04
CA SER A 229 22.65 5.61 3.39
C SER A 229 21.58 6.64 3.79
N LEU A 230 20.48 6.20 4.40
CA LEU A 230 19.38 7.04 4.84
C LEU A 230 19.47 7.42 6.32
N LEU A 231 20.39 6.80 7.08
CA LEU A 231 20.54 6.99 8.52
C LEU A 231 21.57 8.05 8.92
N ASP A 232 22.38 8.54 8.00
CA ASP A 232 23.62 9.27 8.30
C ASP A 232 23.52 10.81 8.42
N ASP A 233 22.32 11.42 8.38
CA ASP A 233 22.17 12.87 8.43
C ASP A 233 21.71 13.38 9.80
N ALA A 234 22.06 14.65 10.10
CA ALA A 234 21.66 15.35 11.33
C ALA A 234 20.30 16.09 11.21
N GLU A 235 19.59 15.93 10.12
CA GLU A 235 18.30 16.61 9.85
C GLU A 235 17.13 15.72 10.31
N SER A 236 16.03 16.37 10.73
CA SER A 236 14.77 15.64 10.97
C SER A 236 14.22 15.06 9.69
N LYS A 237 13.94 13.75 9.68
CA LYS A 237 13.49 12.98 8.50
C LYS A 237 12.11 12.41 8.67
N PHE A 238 11.35 12.48 7.60
CA PHE A 238 10.12 11.74 7.40
C PHE A 238 10.32 10.72 6.29
N GLN A 239 10.27 9.45 6.64
CA GLN A 239 10.62 8.36 5.72
C GLN A 239 9.43 7.43 5.50
N ILE A 240 9.11 7.16 4.24
CA ILE A 240 8.13 6.15 3.85
C ILE A 240 8.87 4.96 3.23
N ILE A 241 8.70 3.79 3.81
CA ILE A 241 9.27 2.53 3.33
C ILE A 241 8.11 1.65 2.85
N HIS A 242 8.02 1.44 1.55
CA HIS A 242 6.92 0.74 0.91
C HIS A 242 7.36 -0.63 0.42
N LEU A 243 6.82 -1.68 1.04
CA LEU A 243 7.19 -3.06 0.79
C LEU A 243 6.37 -3.67 -0.36
N MET A 244 6.90 -4.71 -0.99
CA MET A 244 6.12 -5.64 -1.79
C MET A 244 5.30 -6.59 -0.89
N GLY A 245 5.76 -6.80 0.33
CA GLY A 245 5.08 -7.52 1.39
C GLY A 245 4.58 -8.90 0.98
N ASN A 246 3.31 -9.17 1.30
CA ASN A 246 2.67 -10.46 1.09
C ASN A 246 1.78 -10.48 -0.17
N HIS A 247 2.10 -9.65 -1.18
CA HIS A 247 1.37 -9.61 -2.45
C HIS A 247 1.38 -10.98 -3.15
N TYR A 248 0.27 -11.35 -3.77
CA TYR A 248 0.16 -12.57 -4.60
C TYR A 248 1.18 -12.54 -5.77
N ALA A 249 1.91 -13.57 -6.17
CA ALA A 249 2.04 -14.94 -5.70
C ALA A 249 3.01 -15.02 -4.51
N PHE A 250 2.58 -15.68 -3.43
CA PHE A 250 3.28 -15.68 -2.15
C PHE A 250 4.66 -16.35 -2.20
N ASP A 251 4.79 -17.44 -2.98
CA ASP A 251 6.05 -18.15 -3.23
C ASP A 251 7.16 -17.29 -3.88
N LYS A 252 6.81 -16.06 -4.32
CA LYS A 252 7.75 -15.07 -4.87
C LYS A 252 8.08 -13.94 -3.89
N ARG A 253 7.66 -14.04 -2.64
CA ARG A 253 7.81 -12.97 -1.65
C ARG A 253 8.93 -13.19 -0.66
N TYR A 254 9.58 -14.35 -0.67
CA TYR A 254 10.66 -14.72 0.25
C TYR A 254 11.75 -15.53 -0.48
N PRO A 255 13.02 -15.45 -0.05
CA PRO A 255 14.09 -16.30 -0.53
C PRO A 255 14.04 -17.69 0.11
N ALA A 256 14.71 -18.67 -0.49
CA ALA A 256 14.60 -20.09 -0.14
C ALA A 256 14.94 -20.42 1.33
N GLU A 257 15.80 -19.63 1.99
CA GLU A 257 16.13 -19.79 3.40
C GLU A 257 14.95 -19.49 4.35
N TYR A 258 13.88 -18.87 3.86
CA TYR A 258 12.64 -18.63 4.58
C TYR A 258 11.51 -19.59 4.20
N GLU A 259 11.79 -20.65 3.46
CA GLU A 259 10.85 -21.74 3.18
C GLU A 259 10.76 -22.71 4.38
N CYS A 260 10.25 -22.19 5.52
CA CYS A 260 10.18 -22.92 6.79
C CYS A 260 8.89 -23.74 6.94
N PHE A 261 7.80 -23.30 6.31
CA PHE A 261 6.51 -24.00 6.32
C PHE A 261 6.30 -24.71 4.99
N SER A 262 5.86 -25.97 5.05
CA SER A 262 5.56 -26.81 3.90
C SER A 262 4.07 -27.18 3.85
N PRO A 263 3.51 -27.63 2.72
CA PRO A 263 2.13 -28.13 2.67
C PRO A 263 1.81 -29.23 3.68
N MET A 264 2.81 -29.99 4.15
CA MET A 264 2.66 -31.04 5.16
C MET A 264 2.29 -30.49 6.55
N ASP A 265 2.68 -29.24 6.85
CA ASP A 265 2.36 -28.58 8.11
C ASP A 265 0.88 -28.13 8.18
N TYR A 266 0.10 -28.38 7.12
CA TYR A 266 -1.30 -27.96 6.96
C TYR A 266 -2.22 -29.16 6.64
N GLU A 267 -1.89 -30.37 7.09
CA GLU A 267 -2.68 -31.58 6.84
C GLU A 267 -4.13 -31.49 7.36
N ALA A 268 -4.37 -30.66 8.38
CA ALA A 268 -5.72 -30.38 8.90
C ALA A 268 -6.62 -29.63 7.91
N TYR A 269 -6.04 -29.03 6.87
CA TYR A 269 -6.77 -28.26 5.84
C TYR A 269 -6.92 -29.06 4.55
N PRO A 270 -7.93 -28.74 3.71
CA PRO A 270 -8.09 -29.33 2.38
C PRO A 270 -6.82 -29.21 1.54
N GLU A 271 -6.50 -30.24 0.74
CA GLU A 271 -5.25 -30.35 -0.02
C GLU A 271 -4.99 -29.13 -0.91
N HIS A 272 -6.03 -28.58 -1.57
CA HIS A 272 -5.92 -27.42 -2.46
C HIS A 272 -5.58 -26.10 -1.72
N GLN A 273 -5.72 -26.04 -0.39
CA GLN A 273 -5.36 -24.87 0.40
C GLN A 273 -3.92 -24.89 0.90
N ARG A 274 -3.34 -26.09 1.09
CA ARG A 274 -2.09 -26.29 1.84
C ARG A 274 -0.90 -25.53 1.27
N TYR A 275 -0.76 -25.53 -0.04
CA TYR A 275 0.33 -24.80 -0.71
C TYR A 275 0.24 -23.27 -0.48
N ASN A 276 -0.94 -22.70 -0.67
CA ASN A 276 -1.11 -21.25 -0.48
C ASN A 276 -0.93 -20.84 0.98
N ARG A 277 -1.40 -21.67 1.94
CA ARG A 277 -1.19 -21.40 3.38
C ARG A 277 0.29 -21.44 3.72
N ALA A 278 1.02 -22.47 3.29
CA ALA A 278 2.45 -22.61 3.55
C ALA A 278 3.26 -21.47 2.95
N THR A 279 3.02 -21.14 1.68
CA THR A 279 3.77 -20.06 1.01
C THR A 279 3.40 -18.68 1.54
N TYR A 280 2.16 -18.49 2.00
CA TYR A 280 1.76 -17.25 2.66
C TYR A 280 2.47 -17.08 4.01
N ASP A 281 2.47 -18.11 4.87
CA ASP A 281 3.10 -18.06 6.17
C ASP A 281 4.64 -17.88 6.06
N ASN A 282 5.28 -18.49 5.05
CA ASN A 282 6.68 -18.20 4.73
C ASN A 282 6.89 -16.72 4.34
N SER A 283 5.97 -16.14 3.59
CA SER A 283 6.03 -14.72 3.24
C SER A 283 5.84 -13.81 4.47
N VAL A 284 4.99 -14.21 5.43
CA VAL A 284 4.81 -13.50 6.71
C VAL A 284 6.07 -13.59 7.57
N LEU A 285 6.70 -14.76 7.63
CA LEU A 285 7.97 -14.97 8.36
C LEU A 285 9.10 -14.10 7.78
N TYR A 286 9.20 -14.01 6.45
CA TYR A 286 10.19 -13.14 5.82
C TYR A 286 9.88 -11.65 6.02
N ASN A 287 8.62 -11.28 5.97
CA ASN A 287 8.17 -9.93 6.28
C ASN A 287 8.53 -9.52 7.72
N ASP A 288 8.39 -10.44 8.70
CA ASP A 288 8.84 -10.25 10.08
C ASP A 288 10.34 -9.92 10.15
N TYR A 289 11.17 -10.67 9.42
CA TYR A 289 12.61 -10.41 9.34
C TYR A 289 12.90 -9.01 8.77
N VAL A 290 12.30 -8.67 7.66
CA VAL A 290 12.55 -7.37 7.00
C VAL A 290 12.12 -6.22 7.88
N VAL A 291 10.88 -6.25 8.38
CA VAL A 291 10.32 -5.17 9.22
C VAL A 291 11.08 -5.05 10.53
N GLY A 292 11.37 -6.16 11.20
CA GLY A 292 12.14 -6.16 12.45
C GLY A 292 13.57 -5.64 12.24
N SER A 293 14.21 -5.99 11.11
CA SER A 293 15.55 -5.48 10.76
C SER A 293 15.54 -3.98 10.46
N ILE A 294 14.50 -3.48 9.78
CA ILE A 294 14.33 -2.04 9.57
C ILE A 294 14.20 -1.34 10.93
N MET A 295 13.33 -1.81 11.82
CA MET A 295 13.15 -1.23 13.15
C MET A 295 14.45 -1.23 13.97
N ASP A 296 15.20 -2.35 13.96
CA ASP A 296 16.48 -2.46 14.70
C ASP A 296 17.55 -1.50 14.17
N SER A 297 17.51 -1.14 12.89
CA SER A 297 18.44 -0.18 12.28
C SER A 297 18.34 1.23 12.90
N TYR A 298 17.19 1.57 13.48
CA TYR A 298 16.97 2.86 14.15
C TYR A 298 17.23 2.83 15.67
N LYS A 299 17.59 1.68 16.26
CA LYS A 299 17.64 1.50 17.74
C LYS A 299 18.46 2.56 18.49
N ASP A 300 19.51 3.07 17.89
CA ASP A 300 20.43 4.06 18.48
C ASP A 300 20.10 5.52 18.09
N LYS A 301 18.97 5.73 17.40
CA LYS A 301 18.49 7.04 16.93
C LYS A 301 17.32 7.54 17.80
N ASP A 302 16.97 8.81 17.67
CA ASP A 302 15.69 9.35 18.14
C ASP A 302 14.63 9.03 17.07
N ALA A 303 13.92 7.90 17.23
CA ALA A 303 13.06 7.38 16.16
C ALA A 303 11.75 6.77 16.65
N ILE A 304 10.68 7.08 15.91
CA ILE A 304 9.40 6.39 15.97
C ILE A 304 9.14 5.74 14.61
N VAL A 305 8.76 4.45 14.59
CA VAL A 305 8.52 3.67 13.39
C VAL A 305 7.12 3.09 13.45
N PHE A 306 6.28 3.45 12.51
CA PHE A 306 4.97 2.85 12.29
C PHE A 306 5.09 1.73 11.27
N TYR A 307 4.44 0.60 11.54
CA TYR A 307 4.28 -0.48 10.56
C TYR A 307 2.82 -0.92 10.50
N PHE A 308 2.28 -0.98 9.31
CA PHE A 308 0.96 -1.55 9.02
C PHE A 308 0.87 -1.98 7.54
N SER A 309 -0.08 -2.87 7.25
CA SER A 309 -0.39 -3.22 5.86
C SER A 309 -1.37 -2.21 5.25
N ASP A 310 -1.24 -1.95 3.96
CA ASP A 310 -2.17 -1.09 3.22
C ASP A 310 -3.58 -1.68 3.20
N HIS A 311 -3.72 -3.00 3.04
CA HIS A 311 -4.95 -3.78 3.20
C HIS A 311 -4.61 -5.21 3.61
N SER A 312 -5.63 -5.96 4.01
CA SER A 312 -5.53 -7.38 4.28
C SER A 312 -5.84 -8.20 3.02
N ILE A 313 -5.55 -9.49 3.08
CA ILE A 313 -5.91 -10.48 2.06
C ILE A 313 -6.73 -11.59 2.71
N ASP A 314 -7.67 -12.14 1.96
CA ASP A 314 -8.46 -13.31 2.36
C ASP A 314 -7.66 -14.59 2.01
N ILE A 315 -7.29 -15.34 3.03
CA ILE A 315 -6.63 -16.65 2.93
C ILE A 315 -7.60 -17.71 3.43
N TYR A 316 -8.63 -18.02 2.61
CA TYR A 316 -9.67 -18.99 2.93
C TYR A 316 -10.47 -18.67 4.22
N GLU A 317 -10.60 -17.37 4.58
CA GLU A 317 -11.41 -16.95 5.74
C GLU A 317 -12.89 -16.86 5.38
N THR A 318 -13.22 -16.38 4.18
CA THR A 318 -14.61 -16.19 3.75
C THR A 318 -15.18 -17.38 2.97
N SER A 319 -14.31 -18.21 2.38
CA SER A 319 -14.70 -19.39 1.60
C SER A 319 -13.52 -20.34 1.42
N ASP A 320 -13.79 -21.64 1.50
CA ASP A 320 -12.78 -22.70 1.35
C ASP A 320 -12.06 -22.71 0.00
N ASP A 321 -12.61 -22.07 -1.02
CA ASP A 321 -12.06 -22.06 -2.38
C ASP A 321 -11.52 -20.70 -2.81
N TYR A 322 -11.33 -19.74 -1.85
CA TYR A 322 -10.98 -18.40 -2.21
C TYR A 322 -9.73 -17.86 -1.51
N VAL A 323 -8.81 -17.32 -2.32
CA VAL A 323 -7.67 -16.50 -1.89
C VAL A 323 -7.64 -15.23 -2.71
N GLY A 324 -7.48 -14.08 -2.07
CA GLY A 324 -7.38 -12.80 -2.78
C GLY A 324 -7.94 -11.62 -1.98
N HIS A 325 -8.19 -10.51 -2.68
CA HIS A 325 -8.84 -9.35 -2.07
C HIS A 325 -10.25 -9.71 -1.59
N ALA A 326 -10.66 -9.21 -0.42
CA ALA A 326 -11.97 -9.50 0.13
C ALA A 326 -13.11 -9.29 -0.88
N ARG A 327 -14.07 -10.20 -0.89
CA ARG A 327 -15.25 -10.14 -1.76
C ARG A 327 -16.17 -8.98 -1.34
N ARG A 328 -17.12 -8.60 -2.20
CA ARG A 328 -18.04 -7.48 -1.92
C ARG A 328 -18.84 -7.66 -0.63
N ASP A 329 -19.18 -8.88 -0.31
CA ASP A 329 -20.06 -9.21 0.81
C ASP A 329 -19.31 -9.34 2.14
N ASP A 330 -17.95 -9.35 2.12
CA ASP A 330 -17.12 -9.46 3.31
C ASP A 330 -15.94 -8.47 3.29
N ILE A 331 -16.27 -7.19 3.17
CA ILE A 331 -15.28 -6.11 3.10
C ILE A 331 -14.43 -6.03 4.38
N ALA A 332 -14.97 -6.46 5.51
CA ALA A 332 -14.30 -6.40 6.80
C ALA A 332 -13.00 -7.23 6.84
N VAL A 333 -12.97 -8.42 6.20
CA VAL A 333 -11.75 -9.24 6.12
C VAL A 333 -10.62 -8.49 5.41
N GLY A 334 -10.91 -7.84 4.29
CA GLY A 334 -9.92 -7.08 3.52
C GLY A 334 -9.41 -5.80 4.21
N LYS A 335 -10.07 -5.35 5.28
CA LYS A 335 -9.72 -4.12 6.00
C LYS A 335 -9.05 -4.36 7.36
N ARG A 336 -9.11 -5.56 7.94
CA ARG A 336 -8.50 -5.88 9.23
C ARG A 336 -6.99 -6.08 9.09
N ILE A 337 -6.22 -5.04 9.32
CA ILE A 337 -4.78 -5.02 9.12
C ILE A 337 -4.02 -5.12 10.45
N PRO A 338 -2.77 -5.63 10.46
CA PRO A 338 -1.84 -5.41 11.55
C PRO A 338 -1.43 -3.94 11.61
N PHE A 339 -1.22 -3.43 12.82
CA PHE A 339 -0.70 -2.08 13.06
C PHE A 339 0.20 -2.09 14.30
N MET A 340 1.40 -1.56 14.15
CA MET A 340 2.42 -1.56 15.22
C MET A 340 3.17 -0.24 15.23
N VAL A 341 3.62 0.14 16.43
CA VAL A 341 4.49 1.29 16.63
C VAL A 341 5.73 0.84 17.39
N TYR A 342 6.90 1.03 16.79
CA TYR A 342 8.19 0.83 17.44
C TYR A 342 8.76 2.18 17.85
N MET A 343 9.26 2.26 19.07
CA MET A 343 9.89 3.46 19.61
C MET A 343 11.22 3.10 20.28
N THR A 344 12.26 3.81 19.90
CA THR A 344 13.58 3.67 20.50
C THR A 344 13.60 4.22 21.93
N ASP A 345 14.59 3.83 22.73
CA ASP A 345 14.70 4.34 24.10
C ASP A 345 14.96 5.85 24.13
N THR A 346 15.73 6.36 23.16
CA THR A 346 15.96 7.79 22.99
C THR A 346 14.64 8.52 22.70
N TYR A 347 13.83 8.00 21.78
CA TYR A 347 12.52 8.57 21.47
C TYR A 347 11.58 8.60 22.69
N LYS A 348 11.45 7.47 23.40
CA LYS A 348 10.60 7.38 24.61
C LYS A 348 10.98 8.41 25.67
N LYS A 349 12.29 8.67 25.82
CA LYS A 349 12.81 9.66 26.76
C LYS A 349 12.51 11.09 26.31
N ASN A 350 12.76 11.40 25.04
CA ASN A 350 12.64 12.75 24.51
C ASN A 350 11.17 13.15 24.24
N HIS A 351 10.33 12.18 23.87
CA HIS A 351 8.93 12.37 23.47
C HIS A 351 7.96 11.61 24.37
N SER A 352 8.12 11.77 25.70
CA SER A 352 7.37 11.02 26.71
C SER A 352 5.85 11.20 26.61
N PHE A 353 5.37 12.36 26.13
CA PHE A 353 3.94 12.58 25.90
C PHE A 353 3.39 11.61 24.84
N VAL A 354 4.04 11.53 23.66
CA VAL A 354 3.62 10.62 22.60
C VAL A 354 3.75 9.17 23.04
N TYR A 355 4.84 8.82 23.72
CA TYR A 355 5.05 7.48 24.29
C TYR A 355 3.89 7.04 25.19
N ASN A 356 3.47 7.90 26.14
CA ASN A 356 2.36 7.59 27.03
C ASN A 356 1.04 7.45 26.25
N LYS A 357 0.79 8.31 25.27
CA LYS A 357 -0.40 8.24 24.43
C LYS A 357 -0.47 6.94 23.60
N ILE A 358 0.65 6.46 23.07
CA ILE A 358 0.72 5.17 22.37
C ILE A 358 0.29 4.04 23.32
N ILE A 359 0.80 3.99 24.55
CA ILE A 359 0.44 2.96 25.54
C ILE A 359 -1.05 3.00 25.86
N GLU A 360 -1.63 4.19 26.05
CA GLU A 360 -3.05 4.38 26.40
C GLU A 360 -4.00 3.95 25.27
N THR A 361 -3.52 3.84 24.02
CA THR A 361 -4.38 3.70 22.83
C THR A 361 -4.23 2.38 22.08
N VAL A 362 -3.42 1.43 22.56
CA VAL A 362 -3.14 0.14 21.88
C VAL A 362 -4.39 -0.70 21.54
N ASP A 363 -5.45 -0.57 22.33
CA ASP A 363 -6.73 -1.30 22.12
C ASP A 363 -7.79 -0.46 21.41
N ARG A 364 -7.44 0.74 21.00
CA ARG A 364 -8.38 1.65 20.38
C ARG A 364 -8.78 1.20 18.98
N VAL A 365 -10.05 1.43 18.62
CA VAL A 365 -10.50 1.32 17.23
C VAL A 365 -9.94 2.51 16.43
N PHE A 366 -9.22 2.21 15.37
CA PHE A 366 -8.58 3.22 14.52
C PHE A 366 -8.72 2.84 13.04
N ASN A 367 -8.91 3.85 12.18
CA ASN A 367 -8.87 3.69 10.73
C ASN A 367 -7.65 4.46 10.18
N THR A 368 -6.84 3.80 9.36
CA THR A 368 -5.66 4.45 8.78
C THR A 368 -6.01 5.54 7.76
N GLU A 369 -7.27 5.77 7.46
CA GLU A 369 -7.75 6.96 6.75
C GLU A 369 -7.41 8.26 7.50
N ASP A 370 -7.34 8.19 8.84
CA ASP A 370 -7.01 9.31 9.72
C ASP A 370 -5.52 9.35 10.12
N PHE A 371 -4.68 8.51 9.49
CA PHE A 371 -3.27 8.37 9.84
C PHE A 371 -2.47 9.66 9.64
N ILE A 372 -2.80 10.45 8.63
CA ILE A 372 -2.18 11.77 8.39
C ILE A 372 -2.26 12.67 9.63
N TYR A 373 -3.41 12.71 10.31
CA TYR A 373 -3.60 13.49 11.53
C TYR A 373 -2.85 12.89 12.72
N THR A 374 -2.72 11.57 12.78
CA THR A 374 -1.88 10.89 13.79
C THR A 374 -0.42 11.28 13.65
N ILE A 375 0.13 11.32 12.44
CA ILE A 375 1.51 11.79 12.21
C ILE A 375 1.66 13.26 12.61
N MET A 376 0.70 14.12 12.27
CA MET A 376 0.71 15.52 12.73
C MET A 376 0.75 15.63 14.26
N ASP A 377 -0.05 14.82 14.97
CA ASP A 377 -0.04 14.79 16.44
C ASP A 377 1.30 14.31 17.00
N VAL A 378 1.91 13.30 16.38
CA VAL A 378 3.22 12.74 16.78
C VAL A 378 4.32 13.79 16.75
N VAL A 379 4.30 14.68 15.76
CA VAL A 379 5.28 15.76 15.60
C VAL A 379 4.78 17.13 16.09
N GLY A 380 3.62 17.18 16.73
CA GLY A 380 3.08 18.41 17.32
C GLY A 380 2.60 19.45 16.31
N LEU A 381 2.23 19.03 15.08
CA LEU A 381 1.73 19.91 14.03
C LEU A 381 0.22 20.14 14.11
N ARG A 382 -0.22 21.33 13.70
CA ARG A 382 -1.63 21.71 13.58
C ARG A 382 -1.84 22.55 12.31
N PHE A 383 -3.00 22.41 11.66
CA PHE A 383 -3.42 23.35 10.64
C PHE A 383 -3.84 24.68 11.28
N LYS A 384 -3.39 25.81 10.72
CA LYS A 384 -3.73 27.15 11.23
C LYS A 384 -5.15 27.59 10.91
N ASP A 385 -5.66 27.17 9.75
CA ASP A 385 -6.90 27.69 9.17
C ASP A 385 -8.12 26.77 9.39
N ASN A 386 -7.92 25.57 9.92
CA ASN A 386 -9.02 24.67 10.23
C ASN A 386 -9.46 24.94 11.67
N GLY A 387 -10.62 25.61 11.82
CA GLY A 387 -11.37 25.59 13.08
C GLY A 387 -11.55 24.16 13.60
N ASP A 388 -12.25 23.99 14.72
CA ASP A 388 -12.49 22.71 15.42
C ASP A 388 -13.10 21.60 14.53
N VAL A 389 -12.40 21.22 13.43
CA VAL A 389 -12.69 20.00 12.71
C VAL A 389 -12.29 18.86 13.64
N GLU A 390 -13.28 18.14 14.11
CA GLU A 390 -13.10 16.95 14.93
C GLU A 390 -12.17 15.97 14.21
N ARG A 391 -10.93 15.88 14.67
CA ARG A 391 -9.90 15.05 14.04
C ARG A 391 -9.87 13.72 14.78
N TYR A 392 -10.18 12.67 14.06
CA TYR A 392 -9.99 11.33 14.57
C TYR A 392 -8.52 10.94 14.43
N THR A 393 -7.75 11.11 15.49
CA THR A 393 -6.36 10.64 15.54
C THR A 393 -6.26 9.43 16.44
N LEU A 394 -5.15 8.71 16.36
CA LEU A 394 -4.85 7.64 17.31
C LEU A 394 -4.91 8.12 18.77
N PHE A 395 -4.71 9.42 19.02
CA PHE A 395 -4.65 10.03 20.35
C PHE A 395 -5.93 10.78 20.76
N SER A 396 -6.95 10.90 19.89
CA SER A 396 -8.20 11.56 20.26
C SER A 396 -8.89 10.81 21.41
N ILE A 397 -9.46 11.51 22.38
CA ILE A 397 -10.29 10.92 23.44
C ILE A 397 -11.73 10.87 22.88
N ASN A 398 -12.36 9.70 22.91
CA ASN A 398 -13.79 9.58 22.63
C ASN A 398 -14.59 10.01 23.82
#